data_6c6ab937cb238260e25a449bf3ca876a
#
_entry.id   6c6ab937cb238260e25a449bf3ca876a
#
_cell.length_a   1.000
_cell.length_b   1.000
_cell.length_c   1.000
_cell.angle_alpha   90.00
_cell.angle_beta   90.00
_cell.angle_gamma   90.00
#
_symmetry.space_group_name_H-M   'P 1'
#
loop_
_entity.id
_entity.type
_entity.pdbx_description
1 polymer ?
#
loop_
_entity_poly.entity_id
_entity_poly.type
_entity_poly.pdbx_seq_one_letter_code
_entity_poly.pdbx_strand_id
1 'polypeptide(L)'
;MKRDFQKNLAEWNGKAVRKPLVIRGMRQTGKTWCVRDFAAKFYKDQFLEVNFEFSERWAPVFDGDLDPGRICDELELLWGRRVRGGGTLLFLDEVQLCPRALASLRYFRERMPEIPVIAAGSLLDFALDGIQFPVGRVQFAELHPMTFAEYLEATGNGPLAALLREPPRKLPKAVHEKLLDEVRLYSIVGGLPECVEAKAAGSGLLDIREIQRNLIVAFEQDFAKYPERMDDSILREIWRAANASAGRQISYAALSRDHAGATNRKALELLSKARLVKLSRAVASAAMPFDLDVAPRIKPFAGDIGLYQTMAGRPADDMLRERDLLAIYNGALAEQFVAQELAASFGGDEPHWWKRDARNAQAEIDFMVALDGRAVPVEVKSGPAGRLKSLHQFLKENPRTQDAIVLSGASFGEIPEQRLRFLPIYYAGSLRF
;
A
#
# COMPACT_ATOMS: atom_id res chain seq x y z
N MET A 1 10.19 13.97 -5.44
CA MET A 1 10.91 12.89 -4.74
C MET A 1 10.95 11.64 -5.61
N LYS A 2 12.00 10.84 -5.55
CA LYS A 2 12.11 9.62 -6.36
C LYS A 2 11.20 8.52 -5.81
N ARG A 3 10.50 7.79 -6.70
CA ARG A 3 9.61 6.69 -6.35
C ARG A 3 10.03 5.43 -7.09
N ASP A 4 10.08 4.30 -6.41
CA ASP A 4 10.39 3.01 -7.05
C ASP A 4 9.31 2.58 -8.05
N PHE A 5 8.10 3.11 -7.91
CA PHE A 5 7.00 2.94 -8.87
C PHE A 5 7.33 3.42 -10.30
N GLN A 6 8.32 4.31 -10.45
CA GLN A 6 8.81 4.74 -11.77
C GLN A 6 9.36 3.57 -12.61
N LYS A 7 9.88 2.52 -11.95
CA LYS A 7 10.35 1.30 -12.62
C LYS A 7 9.16 0.56 -13.26
N ASN A 8 8.04 0.45 -12.52
CA ASN A 8 6.82 -0.20 -13.00
C ASN A 8 6.26 0.54 -14.23
N LEU A 9 6.28 1.88 -14.21
CA LEU A 9 5.86 2.70 -15.35
C LEU A 9 6.79 2.51 -16.56
N ALA A 10 8.10 2.47 -16.34
CA ALA A 10 9.09 2.24 -17.41
C ALA A 10 8.95 0.82 -18.01
N GLU A 11 8.78 -0.20 -17.17
CA GLU A 11 8.52 -1.57 -17.63
C GLU A 11 7.21 -1.69 -18.40
N TRP A 12 6.13 -1.05 -17.92
CA TRP A 12 4.87 -0.99 -18.65
C TRP A 12 5.03 -0.33 -20.01
N ASN A 13 5.76 0.78 -20.06
CA ASN A 13 5.99 1.53 -21.28
C ASN A 13 6.83 0.76 -22.32
N GLY A 14 7.79 -0.05 -21.86
CA GLY A 14 8.67 -0.86 -22.71
C GLY A 14 7.99 -2.09 -23.33
N LYS A 15 6.76 -2.44 -22.95
CA LYS A 15 6.06 -3.60 -23.51
C LYS A 15 5.64 -3.37 -24.95
N ALA A 16 5.95 -4.30 -25.85
CA ALA A 16 5.54 -4.25 -27.26
C ALA A 16 4.00 -4.23 -27.41
N VAL A 17 3.30 -4.93 -26.53
CA VAL A 17 1.83 -4.98 -26.45
C VAL A 17 1.42 -4.57 -25.05
N ARG A 18 1.14 -3.28 -24.85
CA ARG A 18 0.71 -2.74 -23.54
C ARG A 18 -0.80 -2.59 -23.47
N LYS A 19 -1.32 -2.87 -22.30
CA LYS A 19 -2.73 -2.57 -21.96
C LYS A 19 -2.78 -1.17 -21.34
N PRO A 20 -3.90 -0.43 -21.43
CA PRO A 20 -4.10 0.76 -20.62
C PRO A 20 -3.79 0.43 -19.15
N LEU A 21 -3.03 1.32 -18.48
CA LEU A 21 -2.62 1.16 -17.08
C LEU A 21 -3.57 1.93 -16.19
N VAL A 22 -4.11 1.24 -15.19
CA VAL A 22 -4.99 1.82 -14.18
C VAL A 22 -4.25 1.86 -12.85
N ILE A 23 -3.92 3.08 -12.38
CA ILE A 23 -3.17 3.30 -11.14
C ILE A 23 -4.15 3.56 -10.00
N ARG A 24 -4.16 2.64 -9.04
CA ARG A 24 -4.90 2.75 -7.78
C ARG A 24 -3.98 3.17 -6.64
N GLY A 25 -4.54 3.56 -5.54
CA GLY A 25 -3.79 3.87 -4.32
C GLY A 25 -4.51 4.91 -3.47
N MET A 26 -4.19 4.94 -2.19
CA MET A 26 -4.73 5.91 -1.25
C MET A 26 -4.60 7.33 -1.78
N ARG A 27 -5.51 8.22 -1.40
CA ARG A 27 -5.37 9.66 -1.68
C ARG A 27 -4.05 10.17 -1.10
N GLN A 28 -3.46 11.21 -1.70
CA GLN A 28 -2.21 11.83 -1.26
C GLN A 28 -0.94 10.93 -1.34
N THR A 29 -0.97 9.81 -2.08
CA THR A 29 0.23 8.98 -2.32
C THR A 29 1.09 9.44 -3.49
N GLY A 30 0.65 10.49 -4.22
CA GLY A 30 1.42 11.10 -5.32
C GLY A 30 1.22 10.45 -6.68
N LYS A 31 0.04 9.86 -6.98
CA LYS A 31 -0.28 9.24 -8.27
C LYS A 31 -0.05 10.18 -9.45
N THR A 32 -0.70 11.34 -9.44
CA THR A 32 -0.57 12.39 -10.46
C THR A 32 0.89 12.82 -10.64
N TRP A 33 1.60 13.04 -9.53
CA TRP A 33 3.02 13.41 -9.56
C TRP A 33 3.87 12.33 -10.25
N CYS A 34 3.65 11.06 -9.92
CA CYS A 34 4.39 9.94 -10.52
C CYS A 34 4.20 9.88 -12.04
N VAL A 35 2.97 10.09 -12.53
CA VAL A 35 2.69 10.06 -13.97
C VAL A 35 3.29 11.29 -14.67
N ARG A 36 3.20 12.48 -14.07
CA ARG A 36 3.82 13.70 -14.62
C ARG A 36 5.35 13.61 -14.69
N ASP A 37 6.01 13.09 -13.64
CA ASP A 37 7.46 12.87 -13.62
C ASP A 37 7.88 11.83 -14.68
N PHE A 38 7.11 10.77 -14.84
CA PHE A 38 7.30 9.78 -15.89
C PHE A 38 7.13 10.39 -17.28
N ALA A 39 6.06 11.15 -17.51
CA ALA A 39 5.78 11.81 -18.79
C ALA A 39 6.87 12.79 -19.16
N ALA A 40 7.38 13.59 -18.22
CA ALA A 40 8.47 14.52 -18.46
C ALA A 40 9.75 13.83 -18.96
N LYS A 41 10.01 12.60 -18.52
CA LYS A 41 11.19 11.81 -18.93
C LYS A 41 11.03 11.14 -20.28
N PHE A 42 9.85 10.57 -20.55
CA PHE A 42 9.65 9.68 -21.70
C PHE A 42 8.83 10.30 -22.84
N TYR A 43 7.99 11.29 -22.57
CA TYR A 43 7.05 11.86 -23.53
C TYR A 43 7.24 13.37 -23.76
N LYS A 44 7.91 14.07 -22.85
CA LYS A 44 8.16 15.52 -22.94
C LYS A 44 6.88 16.30 -23.28
N ASP A 45 6.86 16.95 -24.46
CA ASP A 45 5.71 17.74 -24.93
C ASP A 45 4.54 16.89 -25.47
N GLN A 46 4.73 15.57 -25.61
CA GLN A 46 3.71 14.62 -26.05
C GLN A 46 3.00 13.99 -24.86
N PHE A 47 2.46 14.84 -23.99
CA PHE A 47 1.73 14.43 -22.80
C PHE A 47 0.42 15.23 -22.68
N LEU A 48 -0.70 14.53 -22.81
CA LEU A 48 -2.03 15.09 -22.59
C LEU A 48 -2.58 14.59 -21.25
N GLU A 49 -2.72 15.52 -20.31
CA GLU A 49 -3.39 15.29 -19.04
C GLU A 49 -4.85 15.76 -19.13
N VAL A 50 -5.76 14.82 -18.93
CA VAL A 50 -7.21 15.03 -18.83
C VAL A 50 -7.57 14.84 -17.36
N ASN A 51 -7.67 15.93 -16.60
CA ASN A 51 -8.04 15.90 -15.19
C ASN A 51 -9.52 16.25 -15.03
N PHE A 52 -10.31 15.29 -14.56
CA PHE A 52 -11.77 15.40 -14.45
C PHE A 52 -12.22 16.21 -13.22
N GLU A 53 -11.36 16.39 -12.20
CA GLU A 53 -11.66 17.26 -11.06
C GLU A 53 -11.37 18.74 -11.39
N PHE A 54 -10.31 18.99 -12.16
CA PHE A 54 -9.87 20.35 -12.45
C PHE A 54 -10.70 21.04 -13.54
N SER A 55 -11.21 20.29 -14.53
CA SER A 55 -11.91 20.90 -15.67
C SER A 55 -13.05 20.02 -16.19
N GLU A 56 -14.25 20.54 -16.09
CA GLU A 56 -15.49 19.89 -16.57
C GLU A 56 -15.54 19.72 -18.10
N ARG A 57 -14.74 20.49 -18.86
CA ARG A 57 -14.72 20.44 -20.34
C ARG A 57 -14.35 19.07 -20.92
N TRP A 58 -13.68 18.22 -20.12
CA TRP A 58 -13.20 16.94 -20.59
C TRP A 58 -14.26 15.82 -20.54
N ALA A 59 -15.17 15.87 -19.58
CA ALA A 59 -16.17 14.83 -19.41
C ALA A 59 -17.09 14.65 -20.64
N PRO A 60 -17.56 15.71 -21.33
CA PRO A 60 -18.39 15.57 -22.52
C PRO A 60 -17.74 14.80 -23.68
N VAL A 61 -16.39 14.80 -23.79
CA VAL A 61 -15.66 14.02 -24.81
C VAL A 61 -15.97 12.52 -24.70
N PHE A 62 -16.30 12.04 -23.51
CA PHE A 62 -16.61 10.64 -23.25
C PHE A 62 -18.12 10.35 -23.26
N ASP A 63 -18.96 11.34 -23.60
CA ASP A 63 -20.38 11.11 -23.82
C ASP A 63 -20.66 10.49 -25.21
N GLY A 64 -21.78 9.81 -25.36
CA GLY A 64 -22.14 9.16 -26.62
C GLY A 64 -21.33 7.89 -26.92
N ASP A 65 -20.87 7.72 -28.15
CA ASP A 65 -20.09 6.54 -28.57
C ASP A 65 -18.65 6.58 -27.99
N LEU A 66 -18.21 5.47 -27.42
CA LEU A 66 -16.86 5.33 -26.86
C LEU A 66 -15.82 4.90 -27.88
N ASP A 67 -16.00 5.24 -29.17
CA ASP A 67 -15.01 5.00 -30.20
C ASP A 67 -13.72 5.80 -29.92
N PRO A 68 -12.56 5.15 -29.78
CA PRO A 68 -11.30 5.83 -29.46
C PRO A 68 -10.88 6.83 -30.55
N GLY A 69 -11.24 6.57 -31.80
CA GLY A 69 -10.98 7.49 -32.92
C GLY A 69 -11.66 8.84 -32.71
N ARG A 70 -12.98 8.82 -32.45
CA ARG A 70 -13.76 10.01 -32.12
C ARG A 70 -13.22 10.73 -30.89
N ILE A 71 -12.98 9.97 -29.81
CA ILE A 71 -12.43 10.53 -28.57
C ILE A 71 -11.11 11.24 -28.84
N CYS A 72 -10.18 10.63 -29.59
CA CYS A 72 -8.91 11.26 -29.95
C CYS A 72 -9.11 12.52 -30.77
N ASP A 73 -10.02 12.52 -31.78
CA ASP A 73 -10.28 13.69 -32.61
C ASP A 73 -10.78 14.88 -31.77
N GLU A 74 -11.70 14.63 -30.84
CA GLU A 74 -12.20 15.68 -29.95
C GLU A 74 -11.14 16.17 -28.96
N LEU A 75 -10.31 15.25 -28.42
CA LEU A 75 -9.18 15.63 -27.55
C LEU A 75 -8.15 16.46 -28.32
N GLU A 76 -7.85 16.11 -29.58
CA GLU A 76 -6.93 16.87 -30.43
C GLU A 76 -7.44 18.30 -30.69
N LEU A 77 -8.73 18.46 -30.96
CA LEU A 77 -9.35 19.78 -31.13
C LEU A 77 -9.27 20.64 -29.87
N LEU A 78 -9.51 20.05 -28.70
CA LEU A 78 -9.47 20.75 -27.41
C LEU A 78 -8.05 21.06 -26.94
N TRP A 79 -7.07 20.20 -27.27
CA TRP A 79 -5.68 20.33 -26.85
C TRP A 79 -4.84 21.14 -27.86
N GLY A 80 -5.24 21.12 -29.14
CA GLY A 80 -4.50 21.77 -30.22
C GLY A 80 -3.27 21.01 -30.70
N ARG A 81 -3.12 19.72 -30.35
CA ARG A 81 -2.00 18.85 -30.75
C ARG A 81 -2.51 17.43 -31.05
N ARG A 82 -1.73 16.67 -31.83
CA ARG A 82 -2.08 15.30 -32.20
C ARG A 82 -1.94 14.34 -31.00
N VAL A 83 -2.95 13.48 -30.81
CA VAL A 83 -2.97 12.38 -29.84
C VAL A 83 -2.66 11.06 -30.54
N ARG A 84 -3.08 10.91 -31.80
CA ARG A 84 -2.93 9.67 -32.60
C ARG A 84 -1.47 9.37 -32.92
N GLY A 85 -1.15 8.10 -33.15
CA GLY A 85 0.15 7.64 -33.64
C GLY A 85 1.12 7.16 -32.57
N GLY A 86 0.65 6.94 -31.31
CA GLY A 86 1.44 6.28 -30.26
C GLY A 86 2.54 7.12 -29.62
N GLY A 87 2.77 8.35 -30.10
CA GLY A 87 3.79 9.26 -29.57
C GLY A 87 3.32 10.06 -28.35
N THR A 88 2.00 10.15 -28.13
CA THR A 88 1.40 10.94 -27.03
C THR A 88 0.91 10.03 -25.93
N LEU A 89 1.34 10.29 -24.69
CA LEU A 89 0.76 9.68 -23.50
C LEU A 89 -0.54 10.39 -23.14
N LEU A 90 -1.65 9.65 -23.16
CA LEU A 90 -2.94 10.10 -22.65
C LEU A 90 -3.05 9.72 -21.16
N PHE A 91 -3.20 10.72 -20.30
CA PHE A 91 -3.37 10.53 -18.87
C PHE A 91 -4.76 11.01 -18.43
N LEU A 92 -5.57 10.08 -17.94
CA LEU A 92 -6.92 10.32 -17.39
C LEU A 92 -6.81 10.36 -15.87
N ASP A 93 -6.73 11.57 -15.31
CA ASP A 93 -6.57 11.77 -13.87
C ASP A 93 -7.93 11.99 -13.19
N GLU A 94 -8.06 11.51 -11.94
CA GLU A 94 -9.30 11.45 -11.16
C GLU A 94 -10.46 10.80 -11.96
N VAL A 95 -10.13 9.70 -12.65
CA VAL A 95 -11.02 9.05 -13.64
C VAL A 95 -12.31 8.50 -13.04
N GLN A 96 -12.41 8.30 -11.72
CA GLN A 96 -13.65 7.92 -11.04
C GLN A 96 -14.77 8.98 -11.17
N LEU A 97 -14.42 10.23 -11.47
CA LEU A 97 -15.38 11.30 -11.73
C LEU A 97 -16.01 11.20 -13.13
N CYS A 98 -15.41 10.40 -14.03
CA CYS A 98 -15.96 10.13 -15.37
C CYS A 98 -15.97 8.62 -15.67
N PRO A 99 -16.97 7.87 -15.18
CA PRO A 99 -17.04 6.41 -15.37
C PRO A 99 -17.00 5.99 -16.84
N ARG A 100 -17.49 6.81 -17.75
CA ARG A 100 -17.43 6.54 -19.20
C ARG A 100 -16.01 6.59 -19.75
N ALA A 101 -15.16 7.47 -19.25
CA ALA A 101 -13.73 7.49 -19.58
C ALA A 101 -13.05 6.19 -19.15
N LEU A 102 -13.39 5.65 -17.98
CA LEU A 102 -12.91 4.37 -17.52
C LEU A 102 -13.39 3.21 -18.42
N ALA A 103 -14.65 3.22 -18.84
CA ALA A 103 -15.21 2.24 -19.77
C ALA A 103 -14.52 2.30 -21.16
N SER A 104 -14.09 3.48 -21.61
CA SER A 104 -13.42 3.66 -22.91
C SER A 104 -12.07 2.94 -23.01
N LEU A 105 -11.39 2.66 -21.87
CA LEU A 105 -10.10 1.97 -21.84
C LEU A 105 -10.13 0.62 -22.57
N ARG A 106 -11.27 -0.09 -22.54
CA ARG A 106 -11.47 -1.32 -23.31
C ARG A 106 -11.25 -1.09 -24.80
N TYR A 107 -11.88 -0.06 -25.35
CA TYR A 107 -11.87 0.23 -26.77
C TYR A 107 -10.51 0.78 -27.22
N PHE A 108 -9.82 1.56 -26.39
CA PHE A 108 -8.40 1.91 -26.65
C PHE A 108 -7.56 0.65 -26.80
N ARG A 109 -7.73 -0.33 -25.92
CA ARG A 109 -6.98 -1.60 -26.03
C ARG A 109 -7.33 -2.39 -27.30
N GLU A 110 -8.59 -2.40 -27.70
CA GLU A 110 -9.06 -3.24 -28.82
C GLU A 110 -8.85 -2.60 -30.20
N ARG A 111 -8.96 -1.27 -30.30
CA ARG A 111 -8.97 -0.54 -31.58
C ARG A 111 -7.75 0.35 -31.82
N MET A 112 -7.14 0.88 -30.77
CA MET A 112 -6.00 1.80 -30.84
C MET A 112 -4.92 1.44 -29.80
N PRO A 113 -4.38 0.19 -29.80
CA PRO A 113 -3.44 -0.29 -28.80
C PRO A 113 -2.08 0.42 -28.82
N GLU A 114 -1.78 1.17 -29.86
CA GLU A 114 -0.59 1.99 -30.00
C GLU A 114 -0.62 3.22 -29.09
N ILE A 115 -1.80 3.73 -28.71
CA ILE A 115 -1.91 4.90 -27.83
C ILE A 115 -1.65 4.46 -26.38
N PRO A 116 -0.60 4.98 -25.73
CA PRO A 116 -0.35 4.73 -24.33
C PRO A 116 -1.37 5.49 -23.48
N VAL A 117 -2.18 4.76 -22.73
CA VAL A 117 -3.17 5.35 -21.82
C VAL A 117 -2.87 4.96 -20.38
N ILE A 118 -2.77 5.96 -19.52
CA ILE A 118 -2.75 5.78 -18.05
C ILE A 118 -4.01 6.43 -17.48
N ALA A 119 -4.71 5.73 -16.61
CA ALA A 119 -5.79 6.27 -15.81
C ALA A 119 -5.42 6.19 -14.33
N ALA A 120 -5.72 7.23 -13.55
CA ALA A 120 -5.50 7.23 -12.12
C ALA A 120 -6.71 7.75 -11.35
N GLY A 121 -6.89 7.24 -10.14
CA GLY A 121 -7.91 7.72 -9.22
C GLY A 121 -7.71 7.17 -7.81
N SER A 122 -8.18 7.93 -6.83
CA SER A 122 -8.03 7.58 -5.41
C SER A 122 -9.21 6.74 -4.87
N LEU A 123 -10.40 6.94 -5.41
CA LEU A 123 -11.62 6.22 -5.05
C LEU A 123 -12.10 5.30 -6.20
N LEU A 124 -11.15 4.79 -6.95
CA LEU A 124 -11.40 4.06 -8.19
C LEU A 124 -12.19 2.76 -7.96
N ASP A 125 -11.92 2.04 -6.87
CA ASP A 125 -12.61 0.78 -6.57
C ASP A 125 -14.12 0.98 -6.36
N PHE A 126 -14.54 2.17 -5.93
CA PHE A 126 -15.97 2.52 -5.85
C PHE A 126 -16.60 2.74 -7.24
N ALA A 127 -15.85 3.33 -8.16
CA ALA A 127 -16.33 3.52 -9.53
C ALA A 127 -16.42 2.20 -10.30
N LEU A 128 -15.57 1.24 -9.97
CA LEU A 128 -15.52 -0.08 -10.60
C LEU A 128 -16.74 -0.95 -10.27
N ASP A 129 -17.33 -0.81 -9.08
CA ASP A 129 -18.51 -1.60 -8.67
C ASP A 129 -19.77 -1.32 -9.51
N GLY A 130 -19.86 -0.12 -10.13
CA GLY A 130 -21.03 0.30 -10.92
C GLY A 130 -20.89 0.12 -12.43
N ILE A 131 -19.76 -0.38 -12.94
CA ILE A 131 -19.47 -0.43 -14.37
C ILE A 131 -19.17 -1.87 -14.80
N GLN A 132 -19.60 -2.23 -16.04
CA GLN A 132 -19.05 -3.41 -16.72
C GLN A 132 -17.56 -3.16 -17.02
N PHE A 133 -16.74 -3.40 -16.01
CA PHE A 133 -15.30 -3.15 -16.12
C PHE A 133 -14.66 -4.10 -17.14
N PRO A 134 -13.73 -3.61 -17.99
CA PRO A 134 -13.13 -4.40 -19.06
C PRO A 134 -12.10 -5.42 -18.52
N VAL A 135 -12.58 -6.48 -17.89
CA VAL A 135 -11.74 -7.56 -17.35
C VAL A 135 -10.78 -8.08 -18.44
N GLY A 136 -9.51 -8.15 -18.10
CA GLY A 136 -8.47 -8.64 -19.02
C GLY A 136 -8.00 -7.63 -20.09
N ARG A 137 -8.63 -6.46 -20.24
CA ARG A 137 -8.28 -5.41 -21.23
C ARG A 137 -7.40 -4.29 -20.67
N VAL A 138 -7.28 -4.19 -19.35
CA VAL A 138 -6.44 -3.23 -18.64
C VAL A 138 -5.43 -3.94 -17.75
N GLN A 139 -4.40 -3.22 -17.34
CA GLN A 139 -3.45 -3.62 -16.31
C GLN A 139 -3.65 -2.72 -15.09
N PHE A 140 -3.69 -3.31 -13.89
CA PHE A 140 -3.70 -2.56 -12.65
C PHE A 140 -2.30 -2.42 -12.08
N ALA A 141 -2.06 -1.28 -11.44
CA ALA A 141 -0.93 -1.07 -10.54
C ALA A 141 -1.40 -0.31 -9.30
N GLU A 142 -0.79 -0.57 -8.17
CA GLU A 142 -1.11 0.12 -6.92
C GLU A 142 0.08 0.95 -6.45
N LEU A 143 -0.17 2.25 -6.17
CA LEU A 143 0.80 3.15 -5.58
C LEU A 143 0.54 3.27 -4.09
N HIS A 144 1.46 2.74 -3.32
CA HIS A 144 1.44 2.80 -1.85
C HIS A 144 2.06 4.10 -1.31
N PRO A 145 1.87 4.44 -0.02
CA PRO A 145 2.74 5.39 0.66
C PRO A 145 4.21 5.05 0.41
N MET A 146 5.10 6.01 0.54
CA MET A 146 6.53 5.80 0.34
C MET A 146 7.03 4.70 1.27
N THR A 147 7.80 3.75 0.73
CA THR A 147 8.47 2.72 1.51
C THR A 147 9.58 3.31 2.36
N PHE A 148 10.06 2.55 3.34
CA PHE A 148 11.20 2.98 4.15
C PHE A 148 12.44 3.29 3.29
N ALA A 149 12.71 2.50 2.25
CA ALA A 149 13.81 2.78 1.33
C ALA A 149 13.61 4.08 0.53
N GLU A 150 12.40 4.38 0.08
CA GLU A 150 12.05 5.64 -0.60
C GLU A 150 12.17 6.84 0.36
N TYR A 151 11.74 6.68 1.62
CA TYR A 151 11.92 7.68 2.67
C TYR A 151 13.40 8.00 2.93
N LEU A 152 14.25 6.98 3.09
CA LEU A 152 15.69 7.18 3.26
C LEU A 152 16.30 7.95 2.09
N GLU A 153 15.92 7.61 0.87
CA GLU A 153 16.42 8.31 -0.32
C GLU A 153 15.95 9.78 -0.35
N ALA A 154 14.69 10.04 0.00
CA ALA A 154 14.12 11.39 0.04
C ALA A 154 14.73 12.27 1.14
N THR A 155 15.12 11.68 2.28
CA THR A 155 15.71 12.40 3.44
C THR A 155 17.24 12.48 3.41
N GLY A 156 17.87 12.20 2.26
CA GLY A 156 19.32 12.36 2.10
C GLY A 156 20.15 11.14 2.56
N ASN A 157 19.51 10.03 2.95
CA ASN A 157 20.16 8.80 3.35
C ASN A 157 20.27 7.78 2.19
N GLY A 158 20.52 8.27 0.96
CA GLY A 158 20.60 7.43 -0.25
C GLY A 158 21.50 6.20 -0.15
N PRO A 159 22.72 6.27 0.44
CA PRO A 159 23.57 5.09 0.65
C PRO A 159 22.89 4.00 1.51
N LEU A 160 22.12 4.35 2.54
CA LEU A 160 21.36 3.40 3.35
C LEU A 160 20.19 2.78 2.55
N ALA A 161 19.51 3.59 1.75
CA ALA A 161 18.47 3.10 0.85
C ALA A 161 19.01 2.10 -0.18
N ALA A 162 20.21 2.33 -0.70
CA ALA A 162 20.87 1.40 -1.63
C ALA A 162 21.16 0.04 -0.96
N LEU A 163 21.63 0.05 0.29
CA LEU A 163 21.87 -1.20 1.06
C LEU A 163 20.59 -2.03 1.23
N LEU A 164 19.44 -1.38 1.42
CA LEU A 164 18.16 -2.10 1.58
C LEU A 164 17.60 -2.69 0.27
N ARG A 165 18.12 -2.27 -0.89
CA ARG A 165 17.77 -2.84 -2.20
C ARG A 165 18.64 -4.06 -2.57
N GLU A 166 19.70 -4.32 -1.81
CA GLU A 166 20.53 -5.52 -1.91
C GLU A 166 19.94 -6.67 -1.06
N PRO A 167 20.34 -7.93 -1.32
CA PRO A 167 19.95 -9.05 -0.45
C PRO A 167 20.32 -8.80 1.01
N PRO A 168 19.46 -9.21 1.97
CA PRO A 168 19.73 -9.05 3.39
C PRO A 168 21.07 -9.68 3.82
N ARG A 169 21.85 -8.92 4.59
CA ARG A 169 23.14 -9.35 5.11
C ARG A 169 23.46 -8.71 6.45
N LYS A 170 24.46 -9.23 7.14
CA LYS A 170 24.97 -8.62 8.37
C LYS A 170 25.67 -7.30 8.05
N LEU A 171 25.22 -6.23 8.70
CA LEU A 171 25.80 -4.89 8.58
C LEU A 171 26.70 -4.56 9.77
N PRO A 172 27.66 -3.63 9.62
CA PRO A 172 28.41 -3.07 10.75
C PRO A 172 27.44 -2.49 11.80
N LYS A 173 27.81 -2.63 13.09
CA LYS A 173 26.97 -2.22 14.22
C LYS A 173 26.45 -0.79 14.10
N ALA A 174 27.31 0.17 13.78
CA ALA A 174 26.92 1.58 13.65
C ALA A 174 25.90 1.81 12.52
N VAL A 175 25.99 1.08 11.40
CA VAL A 175 25.02 1.16 10.29
C VAL A 175 23.70 0.53 10.69
N HIS A 176 23.74 -0.62 11.38
CA HIS A 176 22.56 -1.28 11.90
C HIS A 176 21.79 -0.38 12.89
N GLU A 177 22.48 0.21 13.87
CA GLU A 177 21.87 1.12 14.85
C GLU A 177 21.29 2.35 14.16
N LYS A 178 22.00 2.96 13.21
CA LYS A 178 21.49 4.09 12.43
C LYS A 178 20.22 3.73 11.65
N LEU A 179 20.15 2.55 11.01
CA LEU A 179 18.95 2.10 10.32
C LEU A 179 17.77 1.90 11.26
N LEU A 180 18.00 1.39 12.47
CA LEU A 180 16.95 1.28 13.50
C LEU A 180 16.45 2.66 13.94
N ASP A 181 17.34 3.65 14.09
CA ASP A 181 16.94 5.03 14.41
C ASP A 181 16.11 5.66 13.28
N GLU A 182 16.48 5.42 12.03
CA GLU A 182 15.70 5.87 10.87
C GLU A 182 14.33 5.18 10.78
N VAL A 183 14.22 3.88 11.17
CA VAL A 183 12.90 3.20 11.26
C VAL A 183 12.01 3.88 12.30
N ARG A 184 12.58 4.34 13.44
CA ARG A 184 11.83 5.13 14.45
C ARG A 184 11.30 6.42 13.86
N LEU A 185 12.16 7.17 13.18
CA LEU A 185 11.77 8.43 12.53
C LEU A 185 10.70 8.21 11.46
N TYR A 186 10.88 7.22 10.60
CA TYR A 186 9.90 6.86 9.60
C TYR A 186 8.56 6.46 10.22
N SER A 187 8.57 5.72 11.33
CA SER A 187 7.33 5.34 12.03
C SER A 187 6.55 6.55 12.57
N ILE A 188 7.22 7.69 12.81
CA ILE A 188 6.58 8.95 13.22
C ILE A 188 6.12 9.75 11.99
N VAL A 189 6.98 9.85 10.97
CA VAL A 189 6.73 10.65 9.76
C VAL A 189 5.72 9.99 8.84
N GLY A 190 5.77 8.67 8.72
CA GLY A 190 5.00 7.90 7.73
C GLY A 190 5.57 7.97 6.33
N GLY A 191 4.83 7.37 5.40
CA GLY A 191 5.20 7.31 3.98
C GLY A 191 4.37 8.24 3.09
N LEU A 192 3.51 9.12 3.64
CA LEU A 192 2.80 10.09 2.81
C LEU A 192 3.76 11.15 2.28
N PRO A 193 3.78 11.40 0.95
CA PRO A 193 4.74 12.29 0.32
C PRO A 193 4.86 13.67 0.97
N GLU A 194 3.75 14.31 1.35
CA GLU A 194 3.75 15.62 2.00
C GLU A 194 4.51 15.61 3.34
N CYS A 195 4.33 14.56 4.15
CA CYS A 195 5.04 14.40 5.42
C CYS A 195 6.53 14.13 5.20
N VAL A 196 6.86 13.29 4.20
CA VAL A 196 8.26 12.97 3.86
C VAL A 196 8.97 14.21 3.27
N GLU A 197 8.29 15.00 2.45
CA GLU A 197 8.81 16.24 1.88
C GLU A 197 9.09 17.28 2.97
N ALA A 198 8.16 17.48 3.91
CA ALA A 198 8.37 18.33 5.07
C ALA A 198 9.58 17.88 5.89
N LYS A 199 9.72 16.55 6.13
CA LYS A 199 10.90 16.00 6.82
C LYS A 199 12.19 16.26 6.05
N ALA A 200 12.22 16.06 4.75
CA ALA A 200 13.36 16.30 3.88
C ALA A 200 13.75 17.80 3.84
N ALA A 201 12.76 18.70 3.94
CA ALA A 201 12.97 20.14 4.04
C ALA A 201 13.44 20.62 5.43
N GLY A 202 13.55 19.71 6.43
CA GLY A 202 14.01 20.02 7.77
C GLY A 202 12.93 20.45 8.75
N SER A 203 11.64 20.27 8.43
CA SER A 203 10.54 20.54 9.37
C SER A 203 10.63 19.70 10.64
N GLY A 204 10.19 20.28 11.75
CA GLY A 204 10.10 19.61 13.04
C GLY A 204 9.04 18.52 13.08
N LEU A 205 9.15 17.57 14.02
CA LEU A 205 8.17 16.50 14.15
C LEU A 205 6.78 17.00 14.55
N LEU A 206 6.69 18.15 15.22
CA LEU A 206 5.40 18.78 15.57
C LEU A 206 4.69 19.30 14.31
N ASP A 207 5.44 19.93 13.39
CA ASP A 207 4.90 20.42 12.11
C ASP A 207 4.40 19.25 11.26
N ILE A 208 5.15 18.17 11.21
CA ILE A 208 4.75 16.95 10.49
C ILE A 208 3.47 16.35 11.12
N ARG A 209 3.36 16.38 12.44
CA ARG A 209 2.15 15.94 13.15
C ARG A 209 0.93 16.78 12.80
N GLU A 210 1.13 18.08 12.60
CA GLU A 210 0.05 18.98 12.15
C GLU A 210 -0.39 18.64 10.73
N ILE A 211 0.55 18.41 9.80
CA ILE A 211 0.25 17.93 8.45
C ILE A 211 -0.58 16.63 8.51
N GLN A 212 -0.16 15.66 9.33
CA GLN A 212 -0.89 14.40 9.48
C GLN A 212 -2.31 14.59 10.02
N ARG A 213 -2.52 15.50 10.99
CA ARG A 213 -3.86 15.84 11.49
C ARG A 213 -4.73 16.44 10.40
N ASN A 214 -4.19 17.36 9.60
CA ASN A 214 -4.90 17.96 8.48
C ASN A 214 -5.26 16.92 7.41
N LEU A 215 -4.37 15.97 7.12
CA LEU A 215 -4.64 14.85 6.22
C LEU A 215 -5.76 13.94 6.77
N ILE A 216 -5.77 13.63 8.06
CA ILE A 216 -6.85 12.84 8.69
C ILE A 216 -8.20 13.56 8.51
N VAL A 217 -8.25 14.87 8.79
CA VAL A 217 -9.47 15.68 8.59
C VAL A 217 -9.91 15.66 7.12
N ALA A 218 -8.96 15.81 6.18
CA ALA A 218 -9.27 15.76 4.75
C ALA A 218 -9.84 14.39 4.32
N PHE A 219 -9.29 13.29 4.83
CA PHE A 219 -9.83 11.94 4.58
C PHE A 219 -11.23 11.76 5.19
N GLU A 220 -11.48 12.28 6.39
CA GLU A 220 -12.82 12.25 7.02
C GLU A 220 -13.84 13.04 6.20
N GLN A 221 -13.45 14.16 5.58
CA GLN A 221 -14.31 14.94 4.71
C GLN A 221 -14.64 14.21 3.40
N ASP A 222 -13.74 13.35 2.92
CA ASP A 222 -13.97 12.55 1.72
C ASP A 222 -15.02 11.44 1.92
N PHE A 223 -15.37 11.09 3.16
CA PHE A 223 -16.38 10.06 3.42
C PHE A 223 -17.73 10.40 2.80
N ALA A 224 -18.09 11.69 2.73
CA ALA A 224 -19.30 12.16 2.07
C ALA A 224 -19.34 11.85 0.54
N LYS A 225 -18.18 11.56 -0.07
CA LYS A 225 -18.05 11.20 -1.50
C LYS A 225 -18.19 9.71 -1.77
N TYR A 226 -18.31 8.88 -0.72
CA TYR A 226 -18.41 7.45 -0.89
C TYR A 226 -19.81 7.08 -1.43
N PRO A 227 -19.90 6.21 -2.45
CA PRO A 227 -21.14 6.00 -3.19
C PRO A 227 -22.25 5.31 -2.40
N GLU A 228 -21.91 4.57 -1.37
CA GLU A 228 -22.84 3.94 -0.47
C GLU A 228 -23.18 4.91 0.64
N ARG A 229 -24.44 5.35 0.73
CA ARG A 229 -24.94 6.26 1.77
C ARG A 229 -24.79 5.62 3.16
N MET A 230 -23.60 5.72 3.71
CA MET A 230 -23.30 5.38 5.10
C MET A 230 -23.08 6.69 5.86
N ASP A 231 -23.53 6.74 7.10
CA ASP A 231 -23.27 7.88 7.96
C ASP A 231 -21.76 8.05 8.17
N ASP A 232 -21.24 9.25 7.90
CA ASP A 232 -19.84 9.61 8.06
C ASP A 232 -19.34 9.37 9.50
N SER A 233 -20.22 9.48 10.49
CA SER A 233 -19.91 9.22 11.89
C SER A 233 -19.52 7.75 12.12
N ILE A 234 -20.23 6.83 11.46
CA ILE A 234 -19.92 5.38 11.50
C ILE A 234 -18.56 5.12 10.86
N LEU A 235 -18.29 5.71 9.69
CA LEU A 235 -16.99 5.55 9.02
C LEU A 235 -15.84 6.06 9.89
N ARG A 236 -16.00 7.24 10.53
CA ARG A 236 -14.99 7.78 11.47
C ARG A 236 -14.77 6.87 12.66
N GLU A 237 -15.85 6.37 13.26
CA GLU A 237 -15.77 5.47 14.41
C GLU A 237 -15.06 4.17 14.05
N ILE A 238 -15.47 3.53 12.95
CA ILE A 238 -14.87 2.26 12.50
C ILE A 238 -13.43 2.45 12.04
N TRP A 239 -13.07 3.59 11.43
CA TRP A 239 -11.68 3.89 11.08
C TRP A 239 -10.79 4.00 12.32
N ARG A 240 -11.25 4.70 13.38
CA ARG A 240 -10.54 4.80 14.67
C ARG A 240 -10.43 3.46 15.36
N ALA A 241 -11.52 2.67 15.38
CA ALA A 241 -11.53 1.34 15.97
C ALA A 241 -10.59 0.36 15.24
N ALA A 242 -10.57 0.40 13.91
CA ALA A 242 -9.65 -0.39 13.09
C ALA A 242 -8.18 -0.03 13.37
N ASN A 243 -7.85 1.26 13.45
CA ASN A 243 -6.51 1.72 13.82
C ASN A 243 -6.12 1.27 15.23
N ALA A 244 -7.00 1.42 16.23
CA ALA A 244 -6.74 0.97 17.59
C ALA A 244 -6.56 -0.55 17.71
N SER A 245 -7.05 -1.31 16.73
CA SER A 245 -6.98 -2.76 16.64
C SER A 245 -5.89 -3.26 15.69
N ALA A 246 -5.00 -2.39 15.22
CA ALA A 246 -3.96 -2.76 14.23
C ALA A 246 -3.13 -3.95 14.71
N GLY A 247 -2.93 -4.94 13.82
CA GLY A 247 -2.22 -6.18 14.10
C GLY A 247 -2.99 -7.19 14.97
N ARG A 248 -4.15 -6.84 15.51
CA ARG A 248 -4.93 -7.76 16.34
C ARG A 248 -6.01 -8.46 15.52
N GLN A 249 -6.21 -9.74 15.78
CA GLN A 249 -7.37 -10.46 15.24
C GLN A 249 -8.65 -9.86 15.82
N ILE A 250 -9.57 -9.45 14.97
CA ILE A 250 -10.88 -8.93 15.35
C ILE A 250 -12.02 -9.65 14.61
N SER A 251 -13.22 -9.57 15.20
CA SER A 251 -14.49 -9.80 14.51
C SER A 251 -15.12 -8.45 14.15
N TYR A 252 -15.96 -8.42 13.14
CA TYR A 252 -16.65 -7.18 12.73
C TYR A 252 -17.50 -6.58 13.89
N ALA A 253 -18.15 -7.42 14.69
CA ALA A 253 -18.95 -6.97 15.84
C ALA A 253 -18.09 -6.32 16.95
N ALA A 254 -16.80 -6.60 17.01
CA ALA A 254 -15.91 -6.04 18.04
C ALA A 254 -15.43 -4.61 17.72
N LEU A 255 -15.61 -4.12 16.48
CA LEU A 255 -15.20 -2.77 16.08
C LEU A 255 -16.04 -1.68 16.74
N SER A 256 -17.36 -1.89 16.82
CA SER A 256 -18.28 -1.02 17.55
C SER A 256 -19.43 -1.86 18.12
N ARG A 257 -19.85 -1.54 19.34
CA ARG A 257 -21.02 -2.15 19.97
C ARG A 257 -22.32 -1.40 19.65
N ASP A 258 -22.20 -0.18 19.14
CA ASP A 258 -23.34 0.69 18.83
C ASP A 258 -23.98 0.34 17.49
N HIS A 259 -23.27 -0.47 16.67
CA HIS A 259 -23.73 -0.86 15.33
C HIS A 259 -23.74 -2.38 15.13
N ALA A 260 -24.65 -2.85 14.29
CA ALA A 260 -24.69 -4.25 13.89
C ALA A 260 -23.37 -4.68 13.21
N GLY A 261 -22.93 -5.91 13.42
CA GLY A 261 -21.71 -6.43 12.81
C GLY A 261 -21.69 -6.33 11.26
N ALA A 262 -22.84 -6.42 10.60
CA ALA A 262 -22.97 -6.21 9.16
C ALA A 262 -22.67 -4.76 8.75
N THR A 263 -23.11 -3.77 9.54
CA THR A 263 -22.81 -2.34 9.34
C THR A 263 -21.33 -2.07 9.53
N ASN A 264 -20.72 -2.60 10.60
CA ASN A 264 -19.29 -2.48 10.87
C ASN A 264 -18.46 -3.09 9.74
N ARG A 265 -18.89 -4.26 9.24
CA ARG A 265 -18.25 -4.92 8.09
C ARG A 265 -18.28 -4.02 6.85
N LYS A 266 -19.45 -3.49 6.50
CA LYS A 266 -19.63 -2.61 5.35
C LYS A 266 -18.76 -1.36 5.45
N ALA A 267 -18.74 -0.71 6.61
CA ALA A 267 -17.88 0.45 6.88
C ALA A 267 -16.39 0.11 6.69
N LEU A 268 -15.94 -1.01 7.26
CA LEU A 268 -14.56 -1.44 7.14
C LEU A 268 -14.17 -1.80 5.70
N GLU A 269 -15.07 -2.41 4.93
CA GLU A 269 -14.87 -2.70 3.51
C GLU A 269 -14.76 -1.40 2.67
N LEU A 270 -15.55 -0.37 2.97
CA LEU A 270 -15.44 0.95 2.33
C LEU A 270 -14.08 1.61 2.65
N LEU A 271 -13.66 1.60 3.90
CA LEU A 271 -12.36 2.12 4.32
C LEU A 271 -11.19 1.35 3.66
N SER A 272 -11.35 0.04 3.46
CA SER A 272 -10.36 -0.78 2.75
C SER A 272 -10.31 -0.44 1.25
N LYS A 273 -11.45 -0.25 0.59
CA LYS A 273 -11.51 0.23 -0.80
C LYS A 273 -10.84 1.60 -0.97
N ALA A 274 -10.99 2.50 0.02
CA ALA A 274 -10.30 3.79 0.05
C ALA A 274 -8.80 3.67 0.41
N ARG A 275 -8.30 2.48 0.74
CA ARG A 275 -6.92 2.22 1.18
C ARG A 275 -6.54 2.86 2.52
N LEU A 276 -7.51 3.34 3.29
CA LEU A 276 -7.29 3.88 4.63
C LEU A 276 -7.03 2.80 5.67
N VAL A 277 -7.54 1.59 5.39
CA VAL A 277 -7.31 0.38 6.18
C VAL A 277 -6.93 -0.75 5.24
N LYS A 278 -5.92 -1.54 5.60
CA LYS A 278 -5.55 -2.80 4.95
C LYS A 278 -6.08 -3.96 5.79
N LEU A 279 -6.63 -4.98 5.14
CA LEU A 279 -7.23 -6.13 5.81
C LEU A 279 -6.38 -7.38 5.55
N SER A 280 -5.64 -7.81 6.54
CA SER A 280 -4.93 -9.09 6.50
C SER A 280 -5.87 -10.22 6.86
N ARG A 281 -5.98 -11.23 6.00
CA ARG A 281 -6.88 -12.39 6.17
C ARG A 281 -6.10 -13.62 6.58
N ALA A 282 -6.70 -14.46 7.42
CA ALA A 282 -6.09 -15.72 7.78
C ALA A 282 -6.05 -16.68 6.59
N VAL A 283 -4.96 -17.46 6.47
CA VAL A 283 -4.88 -18.59 5.55
C VAL A 283 -5.18 -19.88 6.28
N ALA A 284 -5.90 -20.77 5.59
CA ALA A 284 -6.28 -22.09 6.13
C ALA A 284 -5.10 -23.06 6.16
N SER A 285 -4.14 -22.90 5.24
CA SER A 285 -2.97 -23.78 5.13
C SER A 285 -1.69 -23.03 4.78
N ALA A 286 -0.55 -23.66 5.00
CA ALA A 286 0.77 -23.18 4.61
C ALA A 286 1.15 -23.55 3.17
N ALA A 287 0.18 -23.87 2.31
CA ALA A 287 0.41 -24.25 0.92
C ALA A 287 0.14 -23.08 -0.04
N MET A 288 0.77 -23.13 -1.20
CA MET A 288 0.47 -22.23 -2.32
C MET A 288 -0.40 -22.93 -3.36
N PRO A 289 -1.38 -22.25 -3.98
CA PRO A 289 -1.81 -20.88 -3.68
C PRO A 289 -2.44 -20.77 -2.28
N PHE A 290 -2.39 -19.59 -1.67
CA PHE A 290 -3.02 -19.37 -0.37
C PHE A 290 -4.53 -19.62 -0.45
N ASP A 291 -5.02 -20.50 0.42
CA ASP A 291 -6.44 -20.73 0.64
C ASP A 291 -6.88 -19.90 1.85
N LEU A 292 -7.81 -18.97 1.63
CA LEU A 292 -8.27 -18.10 2.70
C LEU A 292 -9.20 -18.85 3.65
N ASP A 293 -9.04 -18.63 4.93
CA ASP A 293 -9.90 -19.19 5.96
C ASP A 293 -11.36 -18.76 5.73
N VAL A 294 -12.28 -19.72 5.84
CA VAL A 294 -13.74 -19.50 5.71
C VAL A 294 -14.26 -18.63 6.87
N ALA A 295 -13.63 -18.72 8.05
CA ALA A 295 -14.00 -17.87 9.19
C ALA A 295 -13.58 -16.41 8.92
N PRO A 296 -14.43 -15.42 9.22
CA PRO A 296 -14.13 -14.01 9.00
C PRO A 296 -13.10 -13.49 10.01
N ARG A 297 -11.89 -14.06 9.99
CA ARG A 297 -10.78 -13.66 10.85
C ARG A 297 -9.93 -12.65 10.09
N ILE A 298 -9.93 -11.43 10.58
CA ILE A 298 -9.21 -10.32 9.98
C ILE A 298 -8.29 -9.65 11.01
N LYS A 299 -7.15 -9.15 10.52
CA LYS A 299 -6.29 -8.20 11.20
C LYS A 299 -6.30 -6.90 10.40
N PRO A 300 -6.80 -5.78 10.94
CA PRO A 300 -6.69 -4.49 10.28
C PRO A 300 -5.28 -3.93 10.46
N PHE A 301 -4.83 -3.17 9.46
CA PHE A 301 -3.64 -2.33 9.51
C PHE A 301 -4.00 -0.97 8.91
N ALA A 302 -3.36 0.10 9.39
CA ALA A 302 -3.55 1.43 8.83
C ALA A 302 -2.98 1.51 7.41
N GLY A 303 -3.54 2.40 6.59
CA GLY A 303 -3.02 2.70 5.25
C GLY A 303 -1.62 3.33 5.29
N ASP A 304 -1.31 4.07 6.36
CA ASP A 304 0.00 4.69 6.60
C ASP A 304 0.36 4.68 8.09
N ILE A 305 1.64 4.39 8.40
CA ILE A 305 2.14 4.27 9.78
C ILE A 305 2.18 5.60 10.53
N GLY A 306 2.43 6.73 9.83
CA GLY A 306 2.40 8.06 10.42
C GLY A 306 0.99 8.46 10.85
N LEU A 307 -0.01 8.16 10.01
CA LEU A 307 -1.41 8.38 10.37
C LEU A 307 -1.83 7.49 11.54
N TYR A 308 -1.41 6.21 11.53
CA TYR A 308 -1.62 5.30 12.65
C TYR A 308 -1.16 5.89 13.98
N GLN A 309 0.07 6.41 14.03
CA GLN A 309 0.64 7.02 15.22
C GLN A 309 -0.08 8.30 15.64
N THR A 310 -0.49 9.11 14.66
CA THR A 310 -1.23 10.36 14.93
C THR A 310 -2.60 10.07 15.52
N MET A 311 -3.31 9.10 14.99
CA MET A 311 -4.61 8.67 15.50
C MET A 311 -4.51 8.00 16.88
N ALA A 312 -3.40 7.31 17.18
CA ALA A 312 -3.12 6.74 18.50
C ALA A 312 -2.83 7.80 19.57
N GLY A 313 -2.60 9.07 19.19
CA GLY A 313 -2.45 10.19 20.10
C GLY A 313 -1.16 10.23 20.91
N ARG A 314 -0.16 9.38 20.61
CA ARG A 314 1.09 9.33 21.38
C ARG A 314 2.01 10.51 21.01
N PRO A 315 2.62 11.20 22.00
CA PRO A 315 3.59 12.25 21.72
C PRO A 315 4.79 11.72 20.94
N ALA A 316 5.27 12.50 19.95
CA ALA A 316 6.44 12.11 19.15
C ALA A 316 7.72 11.98 20.01
N ASP A 317 7.87 12.83 21.01
CA ASP A 317 9.02 12.82 21.92
C ASP A 317 9.12 11.54 22.75
N ASP A 318 7.98 11.00 23.20
CA ASP A 318 7.97 9.72 23.92
C ASP A 318 8.44 8.57 23.05
N MET A 319 8.14 8.62 21.76
CA MET A 319 8.57 7.62 20.80
C MET A 319 10.07 7.68 20.49
N LEU A 320 10.65 8.88 20.47
CA LEU A 320 12.09 9.05 20.26
C LEU A 320 12.93 8.59 21.47
N ARG A 321 12.36 8.69 22.67
CA ARG A 321 13.02 8.24 23.92
C ARG A 321 13.02 6.73 24.07
N GLU A 322 12.01 6.05 23.50
CA GLU A 322 11.92 4.60 23.55
C GLU A 322 12.93 3.95 22.61
N ARG A 323 13.87 3.20 23.18
CA ARG A 323 14.91 2.52 22.40
C ARG A 323 14.42 1.24 21.73
N ASP A 324 13.40 0.60 22.31
CA ASP A 324 12.80 -0.62 21.76
C ASP A 324 11.50 -0.27 21.02
N LEU A 325 11.58 -0.09 19.70
CA LEU A 325 10.41 0.12 18.83
C LEU A 325 9.34 -0.96 18.99
N LEU A 326 9.79 -2.14 19.35
CA LEU A 326 8.95 -3.32 19.43
C LEU A 326 8.23 -3.39 20.78
N ALA A 327 8.71 -2.67 21.82
CA ALA A 327 8.02 -2.46 23.06
C ALA A 327 6.84 -1.47 22.91
N ILE A 328 6.85 -0.64 21.87
CA ILE A 328 5.80 0.34 21.61
C ILE A 328 4.51 -0.40 21.19
N TYR A 329 3.42 -0.16 21.92
CA TYR A 329 2.14 -0.81 21.66
C TYR A 329 2.18 -2.35 21.68
N ASN A 330 3.06 -2.95 22.49
CA ASN A 330 3.21 -4.42 22.58
C ASN A 330 3.48 -5.09 21.20
N GLY A 331 4.27 -4.46 20.34
CA GLY A 331 4.63 -4.97 19.04
C GLY A 331 3.75 -4.49 17.88
N ALA A 332 2.57 -3.92 18.15
CA ALA A 332 1.64 -3.51 17.08
C ALA A 332 2.23 -2.48 16.09
N LEU A 333 3.14 -1.60 16.56
CA LEU A 333 3.84 -0.65 15.69
C LEU A 333 4.78 -1.37 14.71
N ALA A 334 5.51 -2.37 15.19
CA ALA A 334 6.40 -3.15 14.36
C ALA A 334 5.63 -3.97 13.32
N GLU A 335 4.52 -4.60 13.73
CA GLU A 335 3.63 -5.30 12.80
C GLU A 335 3.03 -4.33 11.77
N GLN A 336 2.64 -3.10 12.17
CA GLN A 336 2.14 -2.06 11.26
C GLN A 336 3.21 -1.65 10.25
N PHE A 337 4.47 -1.46 10.67
CA PHE A 337 5.59 -1.17 9.79
C PHE A 337 5.78 -2.31 8.77
N VAL A 338 5.85 -3.54 9.25
CA VAL A 338 6.05 -4.72 8.40
C VAL A 338 4.89 -4.89 7.41
N ALA A 339 3.64 -4.73 7.85
CA ALA A 339 2.46 -4.80 6.98
C ALA A 339 2.52 -3.77 5.84
N GLN A 340 2.95 -2.54 6.13
CA GLN A 340 3.08 -1.48 5.13
C GLN A 340 4.17 -1.80 4.10
N GLU A 341 5.34 -2.24 4.56
CA GLU A 341 6.46 -2.61 3.70
C GLU A 341 6.14 -3.83 2.82
N LEU A 342 5.53 -4.87 3.40
CA LEU A 342 5.11 -6.07 2.66
C LEU A 342 4.09 -5.72 1.58
N ALA A 343 3.06 -4.93 1.89
CA ALA A 343 2.05 -4.54 0.91
C ALA A 343 2.65 -3.79 -0.29
N ALA A 344 3.65 -2.92 -0.06
CA ALA A 344 4.33 -2.20 -1.13
C ALA A 344 5.26 -3.11 -1.97
N SER A 345 5.87 -4.14 -1.35
CA SER A 345 6.85 -5.01 -2.00
C SER A 345 6.23 -6.16 -2.79
N PHE A 346 5.03 -6.60 -2.41
CA PHE A 346 4.35 -7.75 -3.03
C PHE A 346 3.27 -7.37 -4.05
N GLY A 347 3.34 -6.15 -4.60
CA GLY A 347 2.53 -5.74 -5.76
C GLY A 347 1.06 -5.51 -5.46
N GLY A 348 0.71 -5.23 -4.22
CA GLY A 348 -0.65 -4.95 -3.79
C GLY A 348 -1.41 -6.17 -3.26
N ASP A 349 -0.78 -7.33 -3.22
CA ASP A 349 -1.34 -8.48 -2.49
C ASP A 349 -1.38 -8.14 -1.01
N GLU A 350 -2.54 -8.33 -0.39
CA GLU A 350 -2.69 -8.13 1.05
C GLU A 350 -1.81 -9.14 1.79
N PRO A 351 -1.04 -8.73 2.82
CA PRO A 351 -0.33 -9.69 3.65
C PRO A 351 -1.33 -10.60 4.35
N HIS A 352 -1.08 -11.89 4.32
CA HIS A 352 -1.89 -12.90 5.01
C HIS A 352 -1.25 -13.24 6.35
N TRP A 353 -1.97 -13.96 7.19
CA TRP A 353 -1.50 -14.48 8.46
C TRP A 353 -2.01 -15.90 8.68
N TRP A 354 -1.47 -16.62 9.64
CA TRP A 354 -1.91 -17.98 9.94
C TRP A 354 -2.20 -18.16 11.40
N LYS A 355 -3.22 -18.97 11.69
CA LYS A 355 -3.58 -19.35 13.05
C LYS A 355 -3.92 -20.82 13.12
N ARG A 356 -3.46 -21.45 14.19
CA ARG A 356 -3.81 -22.84 14.51
C ARG A 356 -5.23 -22.95 15.02
N ASP A 357 -6.03 -23.81 14.44
CA ASP A 357 -7.37 -24.19 14.93
C ASP A 357 -7.31 -25.45 15.81
N ALA A 358 -6.73 -25.34 17.00
CA ALA A 358 -6.75 -26.42 17.98
C ALA A 358 -7.34 -25.97 19.31
N ARG A 359 -8.15 -26.84 19.92
CA ARG A 359 -8.86 -26.52 21.17
C ARG A 359 -7.95 -26.13 22.36
N ASN A 360 -6.69 -26.58 22.39
CA ASN A 360 -5.83 -26.48 23.58
C ASN A 360 -4.49 -25.77 23.38
N ALA A 361 -4.18 -25.22 22.19
CA ALA A 361 -2.96 -24.46 21.99
C ALA A 361 -3.14 -23.45 20.86
N GLN A 362 -3.08 -22.17 21.22
CA GLN A 362 -3.09 -21.09 20.24
C GLN A 362 -1.66 -20.89 19.72
N ALA A 363 -1.49 -21.04 18.41
CA ALA A 363 -0.28 -20.61 17.70
C ALA A 363 -0.72 -19.68 16.57
N GLU A 364 0.01 -18.61 16.39
CA GLU A 364 -0.27 -17.60 15.37
C GLU A 364 1.04 -17.18 14.72
N ILE A 365 1.04 -16.99 13.41
CA ILE A 365 2.13 -16.41 12.62
C ILE A 365 1.65 -15.07 12.11
N ASP A 366 2.44 -14.03 12.36
CA ASP A 366 2.05 -12.64 12.09
C ASP A 366 1.78 -12.39 10.62
N PHE A 367 2.63 -12.93 9.73
CA PHE A 367 2.44 -12.83 8.28
C PHE A 367 2.81 -14.12 7.54
N MET A 368 2.09 -14.37 6.45
CA MET A 368 2.40 -15.39 5.46
C MET A 368 2.62 -14.72 4.11
N VAL A 369 3.79 -14.93 3.52
CA VAL A 369 4.16 -14.30 2.23
C VAL A 369 4.49 -15.35 1.19
N ALA A 370 4.23 -15.03 -0.08
CA ALA A 370 4.61 -15.85 -1.21
C ALA A 370 6.01 -15.40 -1.72
N LEU A 371 7.03 -16.23 -1.49
CA LEU A 371 8.39 -15.99 -1.96
C LEU A 371 8.80 -17.15 -2.88
N ASP A 372 9.15 -16.85 -4.13
CA ASP A 372 9.58 -17.83 -5.13
C ASP A 372 8.63 -19.04 -5.26
N GLY A 373 7.31 -18.74 -5.25
CA GLY A 373 6.26 -19.78 -5.34
C GLY A 373 6.07 -20.62 -4.06
N ARG A 374 6.69 -20.23 -2.95
CA ARG A 374 6.60 -20.90 -1.65
C ARG A 374 5.92 -20.03 -0.61
N ALA A 375 5.14 -20.66 0.27
CA ALA A 375 4.57 -20.00 1.44
C ALA A 375 5.65 -19.90 2.55
N VAL A 376 6.03 -18.67 2.91
CA VAL A 376 7.04 -18.39 3.92
C VAL A 376 6.40 -17.69 5.11
N PRO A 377 6.44 -18.27 6.33
CA PRO A 377 5.99 -17.61 7.53
C PRO A 377 6.96 -16.51 7.95
N VAL A 378 6.41 -15.36 8.34
CA VAL A 378 7.16 -14.21 8.85
C VAL A 378 6.62 -13.86 10.23
N GLU A 379 7.48 -13.89 11.21
CA GLU A 379 7.20 -13.54 12.60
C GLU A 379 7.88 -12.23 12.95
N VAL A 380 7.15 -11.32 13.62
CA VAL A 380 7.70 -10.04 14.09
C VAL A 380 7.94 -10.14 15.59
N LYS A 381 9.17 -9.89 16.03
CA LYS A 381 9.53 -10.03 17.46
C LYS A 381 10.11 -8.77 18.06
N SER A 382 9.64 -8.47 19.27
CA SER A 382 10.25 -7.46 20.13
C SER A 382 11.47 -8.05 20.85
N GLY A 383 12.62 -7.37 20.68
CA GLY A 383 13.87 -7.73 21.34
C GLY A 383 14.60 -8.96 20.75
N PRO A 384 15.82 -9.22 21.22
CA PRO A 384 16.70 -10.26 20.66
C PRO A 384 16.32 -11.70 21.04
N ALA A 385 15.37 -11.93 21.97
CA ALA A 385 15.09 -13.23 22.55
C ALA A 385 13.60 -13.56 22.69
N GLY A 386 12.74 -13.07 21.79
CA GLY A 386 11.34 -13.45 21.78
C GLY A 386 11.16 -14.97 21.68
N ARG A 387 10.21 -15.53 22.45
CA ARG A 387 9.92 -16.98 22.36
C ARG A 387 9.25 -17.31 21.03
N LEU A 388 9.92 -18.05 20.16
CA LEU A 388 9.44 -18.50 18.83
C LEU A 388 8.53 -19.74 18.92
N LYS A 389 7.75 -19.88 20.01
CA LYS A 389 6.90 -21.08 20.23
C LYS A 389 5.92 -21.31 19.09
N SER A 390 5.23 -20.26 18.65
CA SER A 390 4.27 -20.34 17.55
C SER A 390 4.95 -20.76 16.25
N LEU A 391 6.12 -20.16 15.93
CA LEU A 391 6.86 -20.45 14.73
C LEU A 391 7.41 -21.91 14.72
N HIS A 392 7.96 -22.36 15.85
CA HIS A 392 8.39 -23.76 15.98
C HIS A 392 7.21 -24.73 15.87
N GLN A 393 6.06 -24.39 16.45
CA GLN A 393 4.86 -25.21 16.33
C GLN A 393 4.37 -25.26 14.89
N PHE A 394 4.36 -24.11 14.20
CA PHE A 394 4.03 -24.02 12.77
C PHE A 394 4.96 -24.89 11.92
N LEU A 395 6.28 -24.81 12.10
CA LEU A 395 7.26 -25.58 11.35
C LEU A 395 7.17 -27.09 11.60
N LYS A 396 6.77 -27.48 12.82
CA LYS A 396 6.49 -28.89 13.18
C LYS A 396 5.26 -29.42 12.44
N GLU A 397 4.21 -28.63 12.35
CA GLU A 397 2.95 -29.01 11.66
C GLU A 397 3.07 -28.92 10.14
N ASN A 398 3.98 -28.09 9.64
CA ASN A 398 4.23 -27.86 8.22
C ASN A 398 5.67 -28.26 7.83
N PRO A 399 6.01 -29.55 7.81
CA PRO A 399 7.39 -30.01 7.59
C PRO A 399 7.94 -29.68 6.21
N ARG A 400 7.07 -29.38 5.24
CA ARG A 400 7.45 -28.96 3.87
C ARG A 400 7.90 -27.48 3.79
N THR A 401 7.64 -26.67 4.82
CA THR A 401 8.14 -25.30 4.91
C THR A 401 9.67 -25.32 5.05
N GLN A 402 10.36 -24.74 4.09
CA GLN A 402 11.82 -24.78 4.02
C GLN A 402 12.47 -23.66 4.81
N ASP A 403 11.84 -22.47 4.84
CA ASP A 403 12.37 -21.26 5.44
C ASP A 403 11.30 -20.56 6.27
N ALA A 404 11.71 -19.92 7.35
CA ALA A 404 10.89 -19.04 8.17
C ALA A 404 11.70 -17.80 8.53
N ILE A 405 11.07 -16.64 8.47
CA ILE A 405 11.69 -15.35 8.70
C ILE A 405 11.27 -14.81 10.06
N VAL A 406 12.24 -14.31 10.83
CA VAL A 406 12.01 -13.56 12.07
C VAL A 406 12.50 -12.14 11.87
N LEU A 407 11.57 -11.18 11.80
CA LEU A 407 11.87 -9.75 11.73
C LEU A 407 11.99 -9.17 13.15
N SER A 408 13.11 -8.54 13.46
CA SER A 408 13.33 -7.98 14.79
C SER A 408 14.34 -6.82 14.78
N GLY A 409 14.57 -6.21 15.94
CA GLY A 409 15.66 -5.26 16.14
C GLY A 409 17.06 -5.89 16.21
N ALA A 410 17.18 -7.23 16.14
CA ALA A 410 18.47 -7.92 16.15
C ALA A 410 19.19 -7.85 14.80
N SER A 411 20.51 -8.04 14.82
CA SER A 411 21.31 -8.16 13.60
C SER A 411 20.96 -9.42 12.80
N PHE A 412 21.30 -9.40 11.51
CA PHE A 412 21.17 -10.55 10.62
C PHE A 412 21.83 -11.81 11.19
N GLY A 413 21.10 -12.94 11.10
CA GLY A 413 21.59 -14.26 11.50
C GLY A 413 20.75 -15.38 10.89
N GLU A 414 21.31 -16.58 10.84
CA GLU A 414 20.62 -17.77 10.33
C GLU A 414 20.85 -18.96 11.25
N ILE A 415 19.85 -19.81 11.38
CA ILE A 415 19.93 -21.11 12.07
C ILE A 415 19.35 -22.16 11.10
N PRO A 416 20.17 -22.67 10.16
CA PRO A 416 19.72 -23.58 9.09
C PRO A 416 19.05 -24.84 9.63
N GLU A 417 19.56 -25.40 10.74
CA GLU A 417 19.02 -26.62 11.36
C GLU A 417 17.58 -26.43 11.85
N GLN A 418 17.19 -25.19 12.15
CA GLN A 418 15.84 -24.81 12.56
C GLN A 418 15.03 -24.18 11.42
N ARG A 419 15.63 -24.02 10.24
CA ARG A 419 15.02 -23.35 9.08
C ARG A 419 14.65 -21.88 9.37
N LEU A 420 15.45 -21.19 10.22
CA LEU A 420 15.19 -19.83 10.67
C LEU A 420 16.20 -18.85 10.07
N ARG A 421 15.68 -17.73 9.56
CA ARG A 421 16.43 -16.55 9.19
C ARG A 421 16.00 -15.37 10.03
N PHE A 422 16.93 -14.74 10.71
CA PHE A 422 16.71 -13.53 11.49
C PHE A 422 17.13 -12.32 10.66
N LEU A 423 16.18 -11.50 10.32
CA LEU A 423 16.40 -10.27 9.56
C LEU A 423 16.10 -9.07 10.44
N PRO A 424 16.98 -8.05 10.43
CA PRO A 424 16.61 -6.76 10.98
C PRO A 424 15.33 -6.23 10.36
N ILE A 425 14.45 -5.61 11.16
CA ILE A 425 13.11 -5.16 10.73
C ILE A 425 13.15 -4.24 9.51
N TYR A 426 14.21 -3.46 9.33
CA TYR A 426 14.36 -2.55 8.19
C TYR A 426 14.49 -3.28 6.83
N TYR A 427 14.64 -4.60 6.81
CA TYR A 427 14.59 -5.41 5.59
C TYR A 427 13.17 -5.91 5.24
N ALA A 428 12.12 -5.48 5.97
CA ALA A 428 10.75 -5.95 5.72
C ALA A 428 10.29 -5.74 4.26
N GLY A 429 10.74 -4.64 3.61
CA GLY A 429 10.47 -4.37 2.20
C GLY A 429 11.37 -5.12 1.21
N SER A 430 12.33 -5.92 1.68
CA SER A 430 13.36 -6.56 0.85
C SER A 430 13.56 -8.04 1.22
N LEU A 431 12.46 -8.77 1.42
CA LEU A 431 12.50 -10.19 1.80
C LEU A 431 12.92 -11.14 0.66
N ARG A 432 13.16 -10.62 -0.54
CA ARG A 432 13.61 -11.43 -1.69
C ARG A 432 15.03 -11.92 -1.45
N PHE A 433 15.29 -13.17 -1.80
CA PHE A 433 16.56 -13.89 -1.60
C PHE A 433 17.35 -13.97 -2.89
#